data_685bad729051f42ad6f1eece4315ca4e
#
_entry.id   685bad729051f42ad6f1eece4315ca4e
#
_cell.length_a   1.000
_cell.length_b   1.000
_cell.length_c   1.000
_cell.angle_alpha   90.00
_cell.angle_beta   90.00
_cell.angle_gamma   90.00
#
_symmetry.space_group_name_H-M   'P 1'
#
loop_
_entity.id
_entity.type
_entity.pdbx_description
1 polymer ?
#
loop_
_entity_poly.entity_id
_entity_poly.type
_entity_poly.pdbx_seq_one_letter_code
_entity_poly.pdbx_strand_id
1 'polypeptide(L)'
;MEEPKTLSYDWQYGREELFLRVDSYMSDDNLYIGLYHMEDGYPESFADLTVNLPFAPLGGINEAYIDHNFSKEKLRFIKQHKLGTIQPDTASSGYCIFQRVAFDLKKLAEYDPQGTREFMECHGIQIKNAPKQKPKNKSQRER
;
A
#
# COMPACT_ATOMS: atom_id res chain seq x y z
N MET A 1 11.34 -11.53 17.29
CA MET A 1 10.73 -10.81 16.18
C MET A 1 9.90 -11.74 15.35
N GLU A 2 8.68 -11.35 15.13
CA GLU A 2 7.79 -12.20 14.35
C GLU A 2 8.01 -12.02 12.88
N GLU A 3 7.81 -13.08 12.16
CA GLU A 3 7.87 -12.99 10.74
C GLU A 3 6.63 -12.29 10.20
N PRO A 4 6.76 -11.55 9.13
CA PRO A 4 5.59 -10.88 8.55
C PRO A 4 4.61 -11.91 8.00
N LYS A 5 3.34 -11.54 8.03
CA LYS A 5 2.32 -12.35 7.39
C LYS A 5 2.50 -12.28 5.89
N THR A 6 2.35 -13.42 5.24
CA THR A 6 2.50 -13.46 3.80
C THR A 6 1.16 -13.70 3.12
N LEU A 7 1.12 -13.36 1.84
CA LEU A 7 -0.03 -13.61 0.99
C LEU A 7 0.47 -14.29 -0.27
N SER A 8 -0.33 -15.20 -0.78
CA SER A 8 0.05 -15.86 -2.02
C SER A 8 -0.19 -14.94 -3.21
N TYR A 9 0.74 -14.95 -4.13
CA TYR A 9 0.71 -14.12 -5.33
C TYR A 9 0.95 -15.03 -6.52
N ASP A 10 -0.05 -15.15 -7.37
CA ASP A 10 0.04 -16.01 -8.56
C ASP A 10 0.37 -15.15 -9.76
N TRP A 11 1.39 -15.55 -10.51
CA TRP A 11 1.77 -14.83 -11.72
C TRP A 11 2.33 -15.82 -12.72
N GLN A 12 2.75 -15.32 -13.87
CA GLN A 12 3.09 -16.19 -14.99
C GLN A 12 4.26 -17.13 -14.69
N TYR A 13 5.08 -16.79 -13.72
CA TYR A 13 6.24 -17.63 -13.36
C TYR A 13 6.01 -18.48 -12.13
N GLY A 14 4.77 -18.54 -11.64
CA GLY A 14 4.44 -19.44 -10.52
C GLY A 14 3.76 -18.72 -9.39
N ARG A 15 3.96 -19.23 -8.19
CA ARG A 15 3.34 -18.66 -7.01
C ARG A 15 4.43 -18.21 -6.05
N GLU A 16 4.27 -17.01 -5.51
CA GLU A 16 5.17 -16.46 -4.52
C GLU A 16 4.45 -16.20 -3.22
N GLU A 17 5.18 -16.29 -2.12
CA GLU A 17 4.64 -15.85 -0.83
C GLU A 17 5.26 -14.51 -0.52
N LEU A 18 4.43 -13.47 -0.50
CA LEU A 18 4.91 -12.11 -0.38
C LEU A 18 4.33 -11.44 0.85
N PHE A 19 5.06 -10.47 1.38
CA PHE A 19 4.51 -9.65 2.45
C PHE A 19 4.49 -8.19 1.98
N LEU A 20 3.61 -7.42 2.61
CA LEU A 20 3.37 -6.05 2.21
C LEU A 20 4.23 -5.11 3.04
N ARG A 21 4.62 -4.02 2.41
CA ARG A 21 5.26 -2.93 3.11
C ARG A 21 4.53 -1.64 2.74
N VAL A 22 3.92 -1.01 3.74
CA VAL A 22 3.15 0.21 3.55
C VAL A 22 4.00 1.41 3.93
N ASP A 23 4.00 2.42 3.07
CA ASP A 23 4.81 3.60 3.31
C ASP A 23 4.14 4.76 2.58
N SER A 24 4.83 5.88 2.51
CA SER A 24 4.36 7.01 1.74
C SER A 24 5.46 7.46 0.80
N TYR A 25 5.05 8.01 -0.34
CA TYR A 25 6.02 8.58 -1.27
C TYR A 25 6.55 9.89 -0.69
N MET A 26 7.84 10.12 -0.81
CA MET A 26 8.46 11.27 -0.18
C MET A 26 7.97 12.59 -0.76
N SER A 27 7.56 12.58 -2.02
CA SER A 27 7.22 13.84 -2.69
C SER A 27 5.88 14.41 -2.24
N ASP A 28 4.91 13.56 -1.87
CA ASP A 28 3.56 14.05 -1.64
C ASP A 28 2.81 13.25 -0.59
N ASP A 29 3.48 12.31 0.07
CA ASP A 29 2.90 11.47 1.11
C ASP A 29 1.76 10.58 0.63
N ASN A 30 1.67 10.37 -0.68
CA ASN A 30 0.69 9.42 -1.21
C ASN A 30 1.04 8.00 -0.81
N LEU A 31 0.04 7.14 -0.82
CA LEU A 31 0.19 5.76 -0.35
C LEU A 31 1.10 4.95 -1.25
N TYR A 32 2.08 4.31 -0.66
CA TYR A 32 2.97 3.36 -1.33
C TYR A 32 2.77 1.99 -0.73
N ILE A 33 2.65 0.97 -1.58
CA ILE A 33 2.63 -0.41 -1.13
C ILE A 33 3.62 -1.21 -1.97
N GLY A 34 4.58 -1.82 -1.29
CA GLY A 34 5.56 -2.66 -1.95
C GLY A 34 5.32 -4.12 -1.61
N LEU A 35 5.73 -4.99 -2.52
CA LEU A 35 5.64 -6.43 -2.33
C LEU A 35 7.06 -6.95 -2.13
N TYR A 36 7.25 -7.70 -1.07
CA TYR A 36 8.58 -8.18 -0.66
C TYR A 36 8.54 -9.66 -0.40
N HIS A 37 9.68 -10.30 -0.52
CA HIS A 37 9.83 -11.69 -0.13
C HIS A 37 11.11 -11.84 0.68
N MET A 38 11.23 -12.95 1.37
CA MET A 38 12.43 -13.23 2.14
C MET A 38 13.40 -14.01 1.27
N GLU A 39 14.63 -13.53 1.20
CA GLU A 39 15.67 -14.18 0.44
C GLU A 39 16.86 -14.36 1.37
N ASP A 40 17.22 -15.62 1.66
CA ASP A 40 18.33 -15.92 2.56
C ASP A 40 18.20 -15.21 3.90
N GLY A 41 16.98 -15.14 4.41
CA GLY A 41 16.73 -14.52 5.71
C GLY A 41 16.60 -13.03 5.73
N TYR A 42 16.67 -12.37 4.55
CA TYR A 42 16.56 -10.93 4.46
C TYR A 42 15.39 -10.54 3.55
N PRO A 43 14.70 -9.44 3.88
CA PRO A 43 13.63 -8.97 3.01
C PRO A 43 14.20 -8.39 1.72
N GLU A 44 13.58 -8.74 0.61
CA GLU A 44 14.01 -8.27 -0.68
C GLU A 44 12.80 -7.85 -1.48
N SER A 45 12.93 -6.72 -2.20
CA SER A 45 11.82 -6.22 -2.99
C SER A 45 11.50 -7.17 -4.13
N PHE A 46 10.24 -7.54 -4.24
CA PHE A 46 9.78 -8.35 -5.34
C PHE A 46 9.19 -7.45 -6.43
N ALA A 47 8.34 -6.51 -6.05
CA ALA A 47 7.70 -5.61 -7.00
C ALA A 47 7.03 -4.48 -6.24
N ASP A 48 6.70 -3.40 -6.95
CA ASP A 48 5.87 -2.35 -6.40
C ASP A 48 4.43 -2.66 -6.78
N LEU A 49 3.54 -2.61 -5.81
CA LEU A 49 2.13 -2.78 -6.10
C LEU A 49 1.53 -1.51 -6.66
N THR A 50 1.94 -0.37 -6.11
CA THR A 50 1.41 0.93 -6.51
C THR A 50 2.43 1.71 -7.33
N VAL A 51 1.94 2.75 -8.00
CA VAL A 51 2.78 3.72 -8.67
C VAL A 51 2.24 5.09 -8.33
N ASN A 52 3.13 6.07 -8.19
CA ASN A 52 2.69 7.43 -7.91
C ASN A 52 2.60 8.24 -9.19
N LEU A 53 1.40 8.76 -9.46
CA LEU A 53 1.15 9.60 -10.62
C LEU A 53 0.74 10.97 -10.11
N PRO A 54 1.71 11.88 -9.92
CA PRO A 54 1.40 13.13 -9.24
C PRO A 54 0.37 13.99 -9.96
N PHE A 55 0.24 13.80 -11.27
CA PHE A 55 -0.73 14.58 -12.06
C PHE A 55 -2.15 14.03 -11.97
N ALA A 56 -2.33 12.83 -11.42
CA ALA A 56 -3.62 12.16 -11.43
C ALA A 56 -4.32 12.35 -10.10
N PRO A 57 -5.63 12.62 -10.12
CA PRO A 57 -6.35 12.88 -8.88
C PRO A 57 -6.60 11.62 -8.07
N LEU A 58 -6.63 11.79 -6.76
CA LEU A 58 -7.02 10.75 -5.83
C LEU A 58 -8.14 11.29 -4.96
N GLY A 59 -9.08 10.41 -4.60
CA GLY A 59 -10.22 10.82 -3.81
C GLY A 59 -10.00 10.74 -2.32
N GLY A 60 -8.94 10.05 -1.88
CA GLY A 60 -8.65 9.93 -0.47
C GLY A 60 -7.25 9.41 -0.27
N ILE A 61 -6.78 9.46 0.98
CA ILE A 61 -5.41 9.04 1.27
C ILE A 61 -5.20 7.54 1.06
N ASN A 62 -6.28 6.77 1.10
CA ASN A 62 -6.20 5.33 0.93
C ASN A 62 -6.22 4.88 -0.53
N GLU A 63 -6.23 5.82 -1.46
CA GLU A 63 -6.28 5.47 -2.88
C GLU A 63 -4.90 5.55 -3.51
N ALA A 64 -4.69 4.70 -4.49
CA ALA A 64 -3.44 4.70 -5.24
C ALA A 64 -3.69 4.05 -6.59
N TYR A 65 -2.82 4.35 -7.55
CA TYR A 65 -2.86 3.71 -8.85
C TYR A 65 -1.96 2.48 -8.82
N ILE A 66 -2.33 1.48 -9.59
CA ILE A 66 -1.60 0.21 -9.60
C ILE A 66 -0.53 0.25 -10.67
N ASP A 67 0.67 -0.21 -10.30
CA ASP A 67 1.79 -0.23 -11.22
C ASP A 67 1.44 -1.02 -12.47
N HIS A 68 1.87 -0.51 -13.62
CA HIS A 68 1.52 -1.06 -14.91
C HIS A 68 2.09 -2.47 -15.14
N ASN A 69 3.28 -2.73 -14.61
CA ASN A 69 3.93 -4.01 -14.82
C ASN A 69 3.14 -5.12 -14.15
N PHE A 70 2.72 -6.09 -14.95
CA PHE A 70 1.91 -7.22 -14.45
C PHE A 70 0.67 -6.73 -13.71
N SER A 71 0.02 -5.71 -14.26
CA SER A 71 -1.11 -5.09 -13.56
C SER A 71 -2.27 -6.06 -13.38
N LYS A 72 -2.49 -6.96 -14.34
CA LYS A 72 -3.58 -7.92 -14.19
C LYS A 72 -3.38 -8.81 -12.97
N GLU A 73 -2.17 -9.30 -12.80
CA GLU A 73 -1.84 -10.14 -11.65
C GLU A 73 -1.97 -9.36 -10.36
N LYS A 74 -1.52 -8.10 -10.37
CA LYS A 74 -1.61 -7.26 -9.18
C LYS A 74 -3.05 -6.97 -8.79
N LEU A 75 -3.90 -6.69 -9.77
CA LEU A 75 -5.31 -6.45 -9.49
C LEU A 75 -5.99 -7.72 -8.96
N ARG A 76 -5.64 -8.85 -9.53
CA ARG A 76 -6.18 -10.13 -9.04
C ARG A 76 -5.75 -10.38 -7.61
N PHE A 77 -4.50 -10.09 -7.30
CA PHE A 77 -3.96 -10.24 -5.96
C PHE A 77 -4.73 -9.37 -4.96
N ILE A 78 -5.01 -8.13 -5.35
CA ILE A 78 -5.78 -7.23 -4.49
C ILE A 78 -7.18 -7.77 -4.23
N LYS A 79 -7.83 -8.26 -5.27
CA LYS A 79 -9.17 -8.81 -5.12
C LYS A 79 -9.18 -10.10 -4.31
N GLN A 80 -8.22 -10.97 -4.59
CA GLN A 80 -8.14 -12.25 -3.91
C GLN A 80 -8.00 -12.11 -2.42
N HIS A 81 -7.19 -11.16 -1.99
CA HIS A 81 -6.92 -10.95 -0.57
C HIS A 81 -7.74 -9.83 0.04
N LYS A 82 -8.65 -9.27 -0.74
CA LYS A 82 -9.58 -8.23 -0.27
C LYS A 82 -8.86 -7.03 0.31
N LEU A 83 -7.79 -6.64 -0.36
CA LEU A 83 -6.98 -5.51 0.11
C LEU A 83 -7.61 -4.17 -0.22
N GLY A 84 -8.51 -4.12 -1.19
CA GLY A 84 -9.14 -2.88 -1.57
C GLY A 84 -10.20 -3.09 -2.62
N THR A 85 -10.78 -1.98 -3.06
CA THR A 85 -11.85 -1.97 -4.06
C THR A 85 -11.35 -1.27 -5.30
N ILE A 86 -11.41 -1.96 -6.45
CA ILE A 86 -10.99 -1.36 -7.71
C ILE A 86 -12.03 -0.33 -8.13
N GLN A 87 -11.55 0.88 -8.38
CA GLN A 87 -12.43 1.98 -8.76
C GLN A 87 -12.64 1.98 -10.27
N PRO A 88 -13.73 2.58 -10.74
CA PRO A 88 -13.98 2.61 -12.19
C PRO A 88 -13.02 3.52 -12.95
N ASP A 89 -12.34 4.43 -12.25
CA ASP A 89 -11.51 5.42 -12.91
C ASP A 89 -10.12 4.89 -13.18
N THR A 90 -9.54 5.40 -14.27
CA THR A 90 -8.16 5.10 -14.63
C THR A 90 -7.43 6.39 -14.92
N ALA A 91 -6.11 6.32 -15.00
CA ALA A 91 -5.29 7.43 -15.41
C ALA A 91 -4.35 6.95 -16.52
N SER A 92 -3.99 7.86 -17.42
CA SER A 92 -3.09 7.54 -18.51
C SER A 92 -1.79 8.27 -18.35
N SER A 93 -0.71 7.61 -18.71
CA SER A 93 0.59 8.26 -18.77
C SER A 93 1.32 7.61 -19.94
N GLY A 94 1.58 8.38 -21.01
CA GLY A 94 2.11 7.82 -22.22
C GLY A 94 1.13 6.83 -22.81
N TYR A 95 1.59 5.63 -23.08
CA TYR A 95 0.72 4.57 -23.61
C TYR A 95 0.18 3.66 -22.54
N CYS A 96 0.47 3.96 -21.29
CA CYS A 96 0.05 3.11 -20.19
C CYS A 96 -1.22 3.62 -19.53
N ILE A 97 -2.07 2.69 -19.10
CA ILE A 97 -3.29 3.01 -18.39
C ILE A 97 -3.19 2.39 -17.02
N PHE A 98 -3.43 3.18 -15.99
CA PHE A 98 -3.27 2.77 -14.60
C PHE A 98 -4.63 2.74 -13.91
N GLN A 99 -4.91 1.64 -13.23
CA GLN A 99 -6.18 1.46 -12.52
C GLN A 99 -6.06 2.04 -11.12
N ARG A 100 -7.09 2.78 -10.69
CA ARG A 100 -7.14 3.32 -9.34
C ARG A 100 -7.81 2.32 -8.41
N VAL A 101 -7.27 2.19 -7.20
CA VAL A 101 -7.79 1.29 -6.20
C VAL A 101 -7.93 2.03 -4.89
N ALA A 102 -9.05 1.81 -4.19
CA ALA A 102 -9.25 2.32 -2.84
C ALA A 102 -8.91 1.19 -1.88
N PHE A 103 -7.80 1.32 -1.17
CA PHE A 103 -7.34 0.27 -0.28
C PHE A 103 -8.02 0.35 1.07
N ASP A 104 -8.17 -0.81 1.69
CA ASP A 104 -8.73 -0.91 3.03
C ASP A 104 -7.57 -0.83 4.02
N LEU A 105 -7.41 0.32 4.65
CA LEU A 105 -6.27 0.52 5.53
C LEU A 105 -6.27 -0.43 6.72
N LYS A 106 -7.45 -0.82 7.19
CA LYS A 106 -7.51 -1.81 8.26
C LYS A 106 -6.96 -3.14 7.81
N LYS A 107 -7.25 -3.51 6.57
CA LYS A 107 -6.74 -4.76 6.03
C LYS A 107 -5.24 -4.68 5.87
N LEU A 108 -4.74 -3.56 5.36
CA LEU A 108 -3.31 -3.37 5.22
C LEU A 108 -2.61 -3.47 6.58
N ALA A 109 -3.24 -2.97 7.62
CA ALA A 109 -2.65 -3.01 8.96
C ALA A 109 -2.52 -4.43 9.48
N GLU A 110 -3.29 -5.38 8.95
CA GLU A 110 -3.13 -6.78 9.34
C GLU A 110 -1.81 -7.35 8.85
N TYR A 111 -1.30 -6.81 7.74
CA TYR A 111 -0.09 -7.32 7.12
C TYR A 111 1.13 -6.47 7.38
N ASP A 112 0.95 -5.19 7.60
CA ASP A 112 2.04 -4.29 7.98
C ASP A 112 1.51 -3.25 8.95
N PRO A 113 1.35 -3.63 10.23
CA PRO A 113 0.74 -2.72 11.21
C PRO A 113 1.57 -1.47 11.44
N GLN A 114 2.89 -1.60 11.49
CA GLN A 114 3.72 -0.44 11.76
C GLN A 114 3.71 0.54 10.58
N GLY A 115 3.89 0.03 9.37
CA GLY A 115 3.90 0.90 8.19
C GLY A 115 2.58 1.59 7.99
N THR A 116 1.48 0.87 8.18
CA THR A 116 0.16 1.46 8.03
C THR A 116 -0.08 2.53 9.07
N ARG A 117 0.34 2.28 10.31
CA ARG A 117 0.18 3.27 11.37
C ARG A 117 0.97 4.53 11.05
N GLU A 118 2.21 4.39 10.61
CA GLU A 118 3.03 5.54 10.30
C GLU A 118 2.46 6.33 9.13
N PHE A 119 1.93 5.62 8.14
CA PHE A 119 1.28 6.28 7.01
C PHE A 119 0.08 7.10 7.48
N MET A 120 -0.77 6.52 8.33
CA MET A 120 -1.94 7.22 8.81
C MET A 120 -1.57 8.41 9.68
N GLU A 121 -0.54 8.26 10.51
CA GLU A 121 -0.11 9.35 11.35
C GLU A 121 0.48 10.49 10.53
N CYS A 122 1.15 10.17 9.44
CA CYS A 122 1.67 11.16 8.52
C CYS A 122 0.55 12.04 7.98
N HIS A 123 -0.66 11.49 7.86
CA HIS A 123 -1.82 12.22 7.37
C HIS A 123 -2.71 12.74 8.50
N GLY A 124 -2.23 12.67 9.73
CA GLY A 124 -2.99 13.20 10.86
C GLY A 124 -4.13 12.31 11.32
N ILE A 125 -4.12 11.04 10.92
CA ILE A 125 -5.18 10.10 11.29
C ILE A 125 -4.67 9.16 12.33
N GLN A 126 -5.44 8.96 13.41
CA GLN A 126 -5.05 8.01 14.42
C GLN A 126 -5.81 6.71 14.25
N ILE A 127 -5.12 5.61 14.50
CA ILE A 127 -5.74 4.32 14.43
C ILE A 127 -6.60 4.16 15.65
N LYS A 128 -7.86 3.83 15.43
CA LYS A 128 -8.84 3.80 16.47
C LYS A 128 -8.45 2.91 17.63
N ASN A 129 -7.86 1.79 17.37
CA ASN A 129 -7.51 0.84 18.41
C ASN A 129 -6.11 1.01 18.97
N ALA A 130 -5.40 2.07 18.54
CA ALA A 130 -4.08 2.30 19.06
C ALA A 130 -4.13 2.69 20.51
N PRO A 131 -3.08 2.39 21.27
CA PRO A 131 -3.03 2.85 22.65
C PRO A 131 -3.18 4.35 22.70
N LYS A 132 -3.82 4.83 23.74
CA LYS A 132 -4.04 6.24 23.86
C LYS A 132 -2.75 6.97 24.02
N GLN A 133 -2.48 7.87 23.10
CA GLN A 133 -1.29 8.64 23.18
C GLN A 133 -1.66 9.93 23.75
N LYS A 134 -0.74 10.58 24.35
CA LYS A 134 -0.93 11.82 24.75
C LYS A 134 -0.91 12.70 23.66
N PRO A 135 -1.74 13.45 23.49
CA PRO A 135 -1.76 14.27 22.32
C PRO A 135 -0.58 15.09 22.27
N LYS A 136 0.02 15.31 21.79
CA LYS A 136 1.09 15.87 21.68
C LYS A 136 1.20 16.90 21.01
N ASN A 137 0.98 17.30 21.29
CA ASN A 137 0.99 17.90 20.73
C ASN A 137 1.02 17.98 19.77
N LYS A 138 0.67 18.10 19.77
CA LYS A 138 0.64 18.00 18.79
C LYS A 138 0.57 18.50 18.07
N SER A 139 0.72 19.07 18.24
CA SER A 139 0.65 19.39 17.57
C SER A 139 1.12 19.51 16.99
N GLN A 140 1.54 19.69 17.17
CA GLN A 140 1.99 19.75 16.67
C GLN A 140 2.30 19.57 15.76
N ARG A 141 2.48 19.71 15.84
CA ARG A 141 2.75 19.49 14.88
C ARG A 141 2.33 19.74 14.04
N GLU A 142 1.97 20.14 14.05
CA GLU A 142 1.47 20.19 13.25
C GLU A 142 1.70 20.46 12.47
N ARG A 143 1.89 20.78 12.26
CA ARG A 143 2.10 21.01 11.39
C ARG A 143 2.01 21.20 10.70
#